data_26b56b6da9492b1623ee9cfefa7a214f
#
_entry.id   26b56b6da9492b1623ee9cfefa7a214f
#
_cell.length_a   1.000
_cell.length_b   1.000
_cell.length_c   1.000
_cell.angle_alpha   90.00
_cell.angle_beta   90.00
_cell.angle_gamma   90.00
#
_symmetry.space_group_name_H-M   'P 1'
#
loop_
_entity.id
_entity.type
_entity.pdbx_description
1 polymer ?
#
loop_
_entity_poly.entity_id
_entity_poly.type
_entity_poly.pdbx_seq_one_letter_code
_entity_poly.pdbx_strand_id
1 'polypeptide(L)'
;MGRKQKHPEHTQRAQELMNSLLDEVVGLWTSEKEPELKAIAEEIELSPAKLRKLLITASIRDNETYFSSPTADTVLKLKKDGKSVKEIQEILGLSYTSVQGYLPHKSVYGLDTMSAECERIRLFRARRKAVSDLHTHLYFTDASLYLWKTVIAFQSYPFHTSGRGNREGVKFTYEVSKHTTGGGRRYEGEVVEGYGNEIFIRRAGEAGVDGKKSISRSTVDLALRTALEKEIKGPKALGIPGAGSYLYPMFVRFGVITSSVK
;
A
#
# COMPACT_ATOMS: atom_id res chain seq x y z
N MET A 1 -7.50 8.75 38.02
CA MET A 1 -6.13 8.95 37.48
C MET A 1 -6.23 9.48 36.08
N GLY A 2 -5.97 10.79 35.88
CA GLY A 2 -5.96 11.40 34.52
C GLY A 2 -4.80 10.90 33.72
N ARG A 3 -5.06 10.40 32.48
CA ARG A 3 -4.01 10.10 31.51
C ARG A 3 -3.21 11.39 31.27
N LYS A 4 -1.90 11.36 31.54
CA LYS A 4 -0.99 12.45 31.18
C LYS A 4 -1.16 12.72 29.66
N GLN A 5 -1.46 13.96 29.29
CA GLN A 5 -1.39 14.40 27.88
C GLN A 5 0.06 14.22 27.42
N LYS A 6 0.25 13.32 26.47
CA LYS A 6 1.55 13.06 25.87
C LYS A 6 1.75 14.06 24.73
N HIS A 7 2.82 14.80 24.77
CA HIS A 7 3.38 15.71 23.77
C HIS A 7 2.41 16.29 22.71
N PRO A 8 2.05 17.56 22.78
CA PRO A 8 1.12 18.22 21.84
C PRO A 8 1.55 18.09 20.38
N GLU A 9 2.85 18.09 20.10
CA GLU A 9 3.44 17.94 18.76
C GLU A 9 3.09 16.59 18.10
N HIS A 10 3.09 15.49 18.86
CA HIS A 10 2.69 14.18 18.34
C HIS A 10 1.19 14.12 18.01
N THR A 11 0.38 14.80 18.79
CA THR A 11 -1.08 14.90 18.57
C THR A 11 -1.38 15.69 17.31
N GLN A 12 -0.69 16.82 17.11
CA GLN A 12 -0.83 17.66 15.91
C GLN A 12 -0.41 16.90 14.66
N ARG A 13 0.75 16.26 14.68
CA ARG A 13 1.24 15.45 13.54
C ARG A 13 0.30 14.29 13.20
N ALA A 14 -0.26 13.62 14.20
CA ALA A 14 -1.24 12.55 13.98
C ALA A 14 -2.53 13.08 13.36
N GLN A 15 -2.97 14.28 13.74
CA GLN A 15 -4.14 14.94 13.18
C GLN A 15 -3.89 15.37 11.72
N GLU A 16 -2.72 15.93 11.42
CA GLU A 16 -2.30 16.30 10.06
C GLU A 16 -2.26 15.06 9.14
N LEU A 17 -1.70 13.95 9.61
CA LEU A 17 -1.67 12.70 8.87
C LEU A 17 -3.08 12.14 8.62
N MET A 18 -3.97 12.20 9.62
CA MET A 18 -5.36 11.79 9.46
C MET A 18 -6.08 12.67 8.45
N ASN A 19 -5.96 13.99 8.54
CA ASN A 19 -6.58 14.92 7.60
C ASN A 19 -6.12 14.67 6.18
N SER A 20 -4.81 14.55 5.98
CA SER A 20 -4.24 14.23 4.67
C SER A 20 -4.71 12.89 4.10
N LEU A 21 -4.97 11.88 4.95
CA LEU A 21 -5.57 10.62 4.53
C LEU A 21 -7.04 10.81 4.12
N LEU A 22 -7.80 11.56 4.90
CA LEU A 22 -9.20 11.83 4.59
C LEU A 22 -9.32 12.57 3.25
N ASP A 23 -8.43 13.55 2.98
CA ASP A 23 -8.40 14.27 1.71
C ASP A 23 -8.10 13.34 0.53
N GLU A 24 -7.16 12.42 0.70
CA GLU A 24 -6.83 11.42 -0.33
C GLU A 24 -8.00 10.47 -0.61
N VAL A 25 -8.62 9.95 0.44
CA VAL A 25 -9.78 9.05 0.34
C VAL A 25 -10.97 9.75 -0.32
N VAL A 26 -11.24 11.00 0.06
CA VAL A 26 -12.31 11.80 -0.57
C VAL A 26 -11.99 12.10 -2.03
N GLY A 27 -10.75 12.45 -2.34
CA GLY A 27 -10.31 12.71 -3.71
C GLY A 27 -10.52 11.49 -4.63
N LEU A 28 -10.16 10.29 -4.18
CA LEU A 28 -10.39 9.06 -4.92
C LEU A 28 -11.89 8.75 -5.06
N TRP A 29 -12.65 8.89 -3.97
CA TRP A 29 -14.07 8.61 -3.96
C TRP A 29 -14.87 9.53 -4.91
N THR A 30 -14.54 10.81 -4.96
CA THR A 30 -15.23 11.80 -5.78
C THR A 30 -14.74 11.86 -7.22
N SER A 31 -13.59 11.25 -7.54
CA SER A 31 -13.08 11.19 -8.92
C SER A 31 -13.85 10.22 -9.81
N GLU A 32 -14.55 9.26 -9.22
CA GLU A 32 -15.36 8.28 -9.95
C GLU A 32 -16.84 8.66 -9.96
N LYS A 33 -17.52 8.40 -11.09
CA LYS A 33 -18.97 8.66 -11.21
C LYS A 33 -19.81 7.72 -10.33
N GLU A 34 -19.39 6.48 -10.22
CA GLU A 34 -20.03 5.43 -9.44
C GLU A 34 -18.94 4.71 -8.60
N PRO A 35 -18.54 5.31 -7.48
CA PRO A 35 -17.45 4.76 -6.69
C PRO A 35 -17.84 3.45 -6.01
N GLU A 36 -17.10 2.39 -6.28
CA GLU A 36 -17.27 1.11 -5.61
C GLU A 36 -16.33 0.98 -4.40
N LEU A 37 -16.91 0.79 -3.21
CA LEU A 37 -16.19 0.73 -1.95
C LEU A 37 -15.07 -0.33 -1.95
N LYS A 38 -15.31 -1.48 -2.62
CA LYS A 38 -14.36 -2.58 -2.67
C LYS A 38 -13.17 -2.24 -3.58
N ALA A 39 -13.43 -1.70 -4.77
CA ALA A 39 -12.40 -1.35 -5.74
C ALA A 39 -11.46 -0.27 -5.17
N ILE A 40 -12.01 0.81 -4.61
CA ILE A 40 -11.19 1.88 -4.00
C ILE A 40 -10.44 1.36 -2.77
N ALA A 41 -11.05 0.47 -1.96
CA ALA A 41 -10.38 -0.12 -0.80
C ALA A 41 -9.18 -0.97 -1.21
N GLU A 42 -9.27 -1.72 -2.31
CA GLU A 42 -8.14 -2.48 -2.88
C GLU A 42 -7.04 -1.55 -3.41
N GLU A 43 -7.42 -0.46 -4.08
CA GLU A 43 -6.45 0.53 -4.59
C GLU A 43 -5.61 1.14 -3.48
N ILE A 44 -6.23 1.52 -2.36
CA ILE A 44 -5.54 2.14 -1.22
C ILE A 44 -5.03 1.12 -0.18
N GLU A 45 -5.08 -0.16 -0.48
CA GLU A 45 -4.61 -1.26 0.39
C GLU A 45 -5.31 -1.29 1.77
N LEU A 46 -6.57 -0.88 1.83
CA LEU A 46 -7.40 -0.91 3.04
C LEU A 46 -8.51 -1.96 2.92
N SER A 47 -9.10 -2.33 4.05
CA SER A 47 -10.35 -3.10 4.01
C SER A 47 -11.54 -2.19 3.70
N PRO A 48 -12.60 -2.68 3.02
CA PRO A 48 -13.80 -1.89 2.74
C PRO A 48 -14.45 -1.29 4.00
N ALA A 49 -14.39 -1.99 5.13
CA ALA A 49 -14.90 -1.48 6.40
C ALA A 49 -14.11 -0.27 6.92
N LYS A 50 -12.80 -0.25 6.70
CA LYS A 50 -11.94 0.88 7.08
C LYS A 50 -12.13 2.06 6.16
N LEU A 51 -12.22 1.83 4.84
CA LEU A 51 -12.52 2.88 3.87
C LEU A 51 -13.86 3.54 4.20
N ARG A 52 -14.93 2.75 4.40
CA ARG A 52 -16.23 3.27 4.83
C ARG A 52 -16.13 4.16 6.07
N LYS A 53 -15.40 3.72 7.10
CA LYS A 53 -15.21 4.49 8.32
C LYS A 53 -14.48 5.81 8.08
N LEU A 54 -13.50 5.83 7.17
CA LEU A 54 -12.80 7.06 6.78
C LEU A 54 -13.75 8.02 6.04
N LEU A 55 -14.54 7.52 5.09
CA LEU A 55 -15.54 8.32 4.38
C LEU A 55 -16.59 8.92 5.33
N ILE A 56 -17.09 8.15 6.30
CA ILE A 56 -17.99 8.67 7.35
C ILE A 56 -17.27 9.74 8.19
N THR A 57 -15.99 9.55 8.50
CA THR A 57 -15.22 10.54 9.27
C THR A 57 -15.01 11.82 8.48
N ALA A 58 -14.69 11.72 7.19
CA ALA A 58 -14.58 12.86 6.27
C ALA A 58 -15.92 13.58 6.13
N SER A 59 -17.01 12.83 5.99
CA SER A 59 -18.37 13.42 5.91
C SER A 59 -18.69 14.33 7.10
N ILE A 60 -18.28 13.93 8.30
CA ILE A 60 -18.52 14.75 9.52
C ILE A 60 -17.56 15.93 9.57
N ARG A 61 -16.29 15.76 9.15
CA ARG A 61 -15.29 16.84 9.12
C ARG A 61 -15.69 17.95 8.15
N ASP A 62 -16.14 17.56 6.96
CA ASP A 62 -16.38 18.47 5.83
C ASP A 62 -17.84 18.95 5.77
N ASN A 63 -18.71 18.40 6.61
CA ASN A 63 -20.17 18.60 6.60
C ASN A 63 -20.81 18.26 5.24
N GLU A 64 -20.29 17.20 4.61
CA GLU A 64 -20.77 16.65 3.33
C GLU A 64 -21.04 15.15 3.47
N THR A 65 -21.81 14.56 2.56
CA THR A 65 -22.12 13.12 2.58
C THR A 65 -21.31 12.39 1.52
N TYR A 66 -20.20 11.78 1.89
CA TYR A 66 -19.39 10.95 1.00
C TYR A 66 -19.85 9.49 0.98
N PHE A 67 -20.34 8.99 2.10
CA PHE A 67 -20.86 7.62 2.19
C PHE A 67 -22.20 7.60 2.92
N SER A 68 -23.19 6.97 2.30
CA SER A 68 -24.52 6.73 2.88
C SER A 68 -24.90 5.26 2.66
N SER A 69 -25.57 4.71 3.63
CA SER A 69 -26.32 3.45 3.53
C SER A 69 -27.40 3.43 4.61
N PRO A 70 -28.48 2.67 4.44
CA PRO A 70 -29.57 2.61 5.44
C PRO A 70 -29.05 2.27 6.84
N THR A 71 -28.07 1.37 6.94
CA THR A 71 -27.46 0.99 8.23
C THR A 71 -26.60 2.11 8.79
N ALA A 72 -25.76 2.76 7.96
CA ALA A 72 -24.90 3.86 8.40
C ALA A 72 -25.74 5.03 8.93
N ASP A 73 -26.75 5.43 8.17
CA ASP A 73 -27.61 6.56 8.49
C ASP A 73 -28.38 6.31 9.80
N THR A 74 -28.88 5.09 9.99
CA THR A 74 -29.55 4.70 11.23
C THR A 74 -28.61 4.71 12.42
N VAL A 75 -27.39 4.14 12.29
CA VAL A 75 -26.36 4.15 13.36
C VAL A 75 -25.98 5.57 13.73
N LEU A 76 -25.72 6.44 12.72
CA LEU A 76 -25.34 7.83 12.96
C LEU A 76 -26.47 8.63 13.60
N LYS A 77 -27.72 8.40 13.19
CA LYS A 77 -28.92 9.02 13.81
C LYS A 77 -29.04 8.62 15.28
N LEU A 78 -29.05 7.32 15.58
CA LEU A 78 -29.12 6.83 16.96
C LEU A 78 -27.97 7.36 17.82
N LYS A 79 -26.78 7.50 17.24
CA LYS A 79 -25.63 8.07 17.94
C LYS A 79 -25.82 9.56 18.23
N LYS A 80 -26.37 10.31 17.28
CA LYS A 80 -26.74 11.74 17.44
C LYS A 80 -27.82 11.92 18.53
N ASP A 81 -28.76 10.98 18.62
CA ASP A 81 -29.82 10.94 19.63
C ASP A 81 -29.28 10.52 21.03
N GLY A 82 -27.96 10.43 21.19
CA GLY A 82 -27.28 10.15 22.47
C GLY A 82 -27.20 8.69 22.87
N LYS A 83 -27.62 7.75 22.03
CA LYS A 83 -27.55 6.31 22.31
C LYS A 83 -26.12 5.83 22.45
N SER A 84 -25.88 4.96 23.41
CA SER A 84 -24.61 4.26 23.57
C SER A 84 -24.43 3.21 22.47
N VAL A 85 -23.18 2.78 22.21
CA VAL A 85 -22.91 1.71 21.24
C VAL A 85 -23.65 0.42 21.61
N LYS A 86 -23.80 0.13 22.91
CA LYS A 86 -24.49 -1.05 23.39
C LYS A 86 -25.99 -1.00 23.09
N GLU A 87 -26.65 0.13 23.32
CA GLU A 87 -28.06 0.32 22.96
C GLU A 87 -28.27 0.21 21.44
N ILE A 88 -27.37 0.78 20.63
CA ILE A 88 -27.43 0.68 19.17
C ILE A 88 -27.30 -0.78 18.70
N GLN A 89 -26.43 -1.57 19.34
CA GLN A 89 -26.32 -3.02 19.08
C GLN A 89 -27.66 -3.75 19.35
N GLU A 90 -28.25 -3.48 20.49
CA GLU A 90 -29.52 -4.10 20.91
C GLU A 90 -30.67 -3.71 19.97
N ILE A 91 -30.77 -2.44 19.56
CA ILE A 91 -31.80 -1.93 18.65
C ILE A 91 -31.68 -2.53 17.25
N LEU A 92 -30.44 -2.65 16.74
CA LEU A 92 -30.19 -3.03 15.34
C LEU A 92 -29.79 -4.49 15.16
N GLY A 93 -29.59 -5.25 16.25
CA GLY A 93 -29.10 -6.64 16.19
C GLY A 93 -27.69 -6.77 15.62
N LEU A 94 -26.88 -5.71 15.67
CA LEU A 94 -25.53 -5.70 15.11
C LEU A 94 -24.47 -6.05 16.16
N SER A 95 -23.32 -6.59 15.69
CA SER A 95 -22.18 -6.78 16.57
C SER A 95 -21.53 -5.44 16.97
N TYR A 96 -20.81 -5.42 18.09
CA TYR A 96 -20.05 -4.22 18.54
C TYR A 96 -19.12 -3.70 17.46
N THR A 97 -18.36 -4.58 16.81
CA THR A 97 -17.45 -4.24 15.73
C THR A 97 -18.16 -3.66 14.50
N SER A 98 -19.34 -4.18 14.18
CA SER A 98 -20.16 -3.65 13.09
C SER A 98 -20.63 -2.22 13.39
N VAL A 99 -21.18 -1.96 14.58
CA VAL A 99 -21.59 -0.61 14.98
C VAL A 99 -20.40 0.35 14.96
N GLN A 100 -19.24 -0.08 15.52
CA GLN A 100 -18.02 0.74 15.50
C GLN A 100 -17.51 1.03 14.07
N GLY A 101 -17.77 0.15 13.11
CA GLY A 101 -17.43 0.33 11.72
C GLY A 101 -18.26 1.40 10.99
N TYR A 102 -19.41 1.79 11.56
CA TYR A 102 -20.27 2.88 11.05
C TYR A 102 -20.14 4.19 11.85
N LEU A 103 -19.30 4.22 12.87
CA LEU A 103 -19.02 5.44 13.63
C LEU A 103 -17.71 6.08 13.16
N PRO A 104 -17.58 7.41 13.22
CA PRO A 104 -16.37 8.10 12.82
C PRO A 104 -15.18 7.68 13.69
N HIS A 105 -13.98 7.93 13.19
CA HIS A 105 -12.78 7.82 14.01
C HIS A 105 -12.84 8.84 15.15
N LYS A 106 -12.55 8.40 16.37
CA LYS A 106 -12.31 9.32 17.48
C LYS A 106 -11.00 10.05 17.21
N SER A 107 -10.91 11.30 17.69
CA SER A 107 -9.67 12.08 17.62
C SER A 107 -8.47 11.23 18.06
N VAL A 108 -7.44 11.23 17.23
CA VAL A 108 -6.22 10.46 17.47
C VAL A 108 -5.44 11.15 18.58
N TYR A 109 -5.40 10.55 19.76
CA TYR A 109 -4.48 10.98 20.80
C TYR A 109 -3.09 10.42 20.48
N GLY A 110 -2.07 11.27 20.57
CA GLY A 110 -0.69 10.91 20.24
C GLY A 110 -0.25 9.64 20.97
N LEU A 111 0.17 8.68 20.20
CA LEU A 111 0.88 7.50 20.66
C LEU A 111 2.39 7.78 20.49
N ASP A 112 3.21 7.34 21.44
CA ASP A 112 4.67 7.48 21.36
C ASP A 112 5.27 6.72 20.16
N THR A 113 4.49 5.79 19.60
CA THR A 113 4.80 5.04 18.40
C THR A 113 3.72 5.26 17.35
N MET A 114 4.12 5.35 16.11
CA MET A 114 3.22 5.38 14.96
C MET A 114 2.31 4.15 15.01
N SER A 115 1.00 4.31 14.92
CA SER A 115 0.10 3.15 14.87
C SER A 115 0.38 2.33 13.60
N ALA A 116 0.08 1.03 13.66
CA ALA A 116 0.21 0.16 12.48
C ALA A 116 -0.56 0.70 11.27
N GLU A 117 -1.66 1.42 11.50
CA GLU A 117 -2.44 2.07 10.45
C GLU A 117 -1.72 3.27 9.83
N CYS A 118 -1.12 4.14 10.67
CA CYS A 118 -0.33 5.27 10.17
C CYS A 118 0.89 4.77 9.37
N GLU A 119 1.53 3.68 9.81
CA GLU A 119 2.63 3.07 9.07
C GLU A 119 2.18 2.52 7.71
N ARG A 120 1.04 1.83 7.67
CA ARG A 120 0.45 1.33 6.43
C ARG A 120 0.16 2.46 5.44
N ILE A 121 -0.46 3.57 5.91
CA ILE A 121 -0.75 4.75 5.10
C ILE A 121 0.54 5.38 4.60
N ARG A 122 1.56 5.51 5.45
CA ARG A 122 2.86 6.04 5.07
C ARG A 122 3.49 5.22 3.94
N LEU A 123 3.46 3.89 4.08
CA LEU A 123 3.98 2.97 3.07
C LEU A 123 3.20 3.06 1.76
N PHE A 124 1.87 3.12 1.84
CA PHE A 124 1.02 3.30 0.66
C PHE A 124 1.38 4.59 -0.11
N ARG A 125 1.46 5.73 0.58
CA ARG A 125 1.84 7.01 -0.04
C ARG A 125 3.23 6.98 -0.64
N ALA A 126 4.20 6.39 0.07
CA ALA A 126 5.56 6.25 -0.44
C ALA A 126 5.60 5.42 -1.74
N ARG A 127 4.82 4.33 -1.81
CA ARG A 127 4.69 3.48 -2.99
C ARG A 127 4.04 4.21 -4.14
N ARG A 128 2.92 4.90 -3.89
CA ARG A 128 2.21 5.66 -4.91
C ARG A 128 3.08 6.78 -5.50
N LYS A 129 3.77 7.52 -4.64
CA LYS A 129 4.72 8.54 -5.08
C LYS A 129 5.84 7.93 -5.92
N ALA A 130 6.45 6.83 -5.48
CA ALA A 130 7.53 6.19 -6.20
C ALA A 130 7.09 5.69 -7.58
N VAL A 131 5.87 5.12 -7.71
CA VAL A 131 5.30 4.72 -9.00
C VAL A 131 5.04 5.94 -9.90
N SER A 132 4.48 7.03 -9.37
CA SER A 132 4.26 8.27 -10.11
C SER A 132 5.58 8.86 -10.61
N ASP A 133 6.59 8.93 -9.74
CA ASP A 133 7.93 9.41 -10.10
C ASP A 133 8.57 8.51 -11.18
N LEU A 134 8.43 7.17 -11.06
CA LEU A 134 8.89 6.23 -12.08
C LEU A 134 8.23 6.48 -13.43
N HIS A 135 6.91 6.65 -13.49
CA HIS A 135 6.20 6.89 -14.75
C HIS A 135 6.64 8.21 -15.42
N THR A 136 6.91 9.25 -14.61
CA THR A 136 7.44 10.52 -15.13
C THR A 136 8.81 10.33 -15.77
N HIS A 137 9.64 9.43 -15.25
CA HIS A 137 11.03 9.22 -15.69
C HIS A 137 11.24 7.97 -16.55
N LEU A 138 10.18 7.22 -16.88
CA LEU A 138 10.29 5.89 -17.49
C LEU A 138 11.06 5.85 -18.81
N TYR A 139 10.99 6.92 -19.60
CA TYR A 139 11.65 7.05 -20.89
C TYR A 139 12.87 7.98 -20.88
N PHE A 140 13.36 8.37 -19.69
CA PHE A 140 14.54 9.19 -19.52
C PHE A 140 15.77 8.35 -19.09
N THR A 141 16.94 8.96 -19.11
CA THR A 141 18.22 8.29 -18.78
C THR A 141 18.30 7.82 -17.33
N ASP A 142 17.53 8.41 -16.45
CA ASP A 142 17.45 8.11 -15.02
C ASP A 142 16.33 7.11 -14.64
N ALA A 143 15.65 6.51 -15.63
CA ALA A 143 14.61 5.50 -15.42
C ALA A 143 15.03 4.37 -14.46
N SER A 144 16.28 3.89 -14.58
CA SER A 144 16.85 2.87 -13.69
C SER A 144 16.88 3.32 -12.23
N LEU A 145 17.22 4.56 -11.96
CA LEU A 145 17.24 5.12 -10.61
C LEU A 145 15.82 5.15 -10.01
N TYR A 146 14.83 5.66 -10.77
CA TYR A 146 13.44 5.72 -10.29
C TYR A 146 12.80 4.35 -10.16
N LEU A 147 13.14 3.40 -11.04
CA LEU A 147 12.76 2.00 -10.85
C LEU A 147 13.33 1.44 -9.55
N TRP A 148 14.60 1.71 -9.25
CA TRP A 148 15.21 1.23 -8.01
C TRP A 148 14.62 1.88 -6.75
N LYS A 149 14.30 3.16 -6.79
CA LYS A 149 13.55 3.86 -5.73
C LYS A 149 12.16 3.22 -5.53
N THR A 150 11.49 2.83 -6.61
CA THR A 150 10.21 2.13 -6.54
C THR A 150 10.36 0.73 -5.93
N VAL A 151 11.38 -0.01 -6.33
CA VAL A 151 11.72 -1.31 -5.71
C VAL A 151 11.94 -1.14 -4.20
N ILE A 152 12.68 -0.12 -3.78
CA ILE A 152 12.89 0.17 -2.35
C ILE A 152 11.57 0.48 -1.63
N ALA A 153 10.69 1.27 -2.22
CA ALA A 153 9.40 1.64 -1.62
C ALA A 153 8.45 0.44 -1.44
N PHE A 154 8.56 -0.57 -2.29
CA PHE A 154 7.73 -1.78 -2.25
C PHE A 154 8.32 -2.93 -1.43
N GLN A 155 9.36 -2.71 -0.63
CA GLN A 155 9.86 -3.72 0.30
C GLN A 155 8.73 -4.23 1.21
N SER A 156 8.74 -5.53 1.50
CA SER A 156 7.72 -6.23 2.30
C SER A 156 6.29 -6.20 1.73
N TYR A 157 6.08 -5.66 0.51
CA TYR A 157 4.79 -5.76 -0.16
C TYR A 157 4.53 -7.22 -0.60
N PRO A 158 3.32 -7.76 -0.39
CA PRO A 158 2.99 -9.13 -0.79
C PRO A 158 2.70 -9.21 -2.29
N PHE A 159 3.64 -9.78 -3.02
CA PHE A 159 3.47 -10.12 -4.43
C PHE A 159 3.08 -11.59 -4.59
N HIS A 160 2.54 -11.92 -5.77
CA HIS A 160 2.30 -13.30 -6.18
C HIS A 160 3.01 -13.54 -7.52
N THR A 161 3.73 -14.66 -7.61
CA THR A 161 4.28 -15.09 -8.91
C THR A 161 3.13 -15.43 -9.85
N SER A 162 3.33 -15.29 -11.16
CA SER A 162 2.35 -15.78 -12.12
C SER A 162 2.20 -17.29 -11.97
N GLY A 163 0.98 -17.77 -11.82
CA GLY A 163 0.68 -19.20 -11.82
C GLY A 163 1.07 -19.86 -13.15
N ARG A 164 1.17 -21.17 -13.17
CA ARG A 164 1.44 -21.96 -14.37
C ARG A 164 0.37 -23.02 -14.56
N GLY A 165 -0.42 -22.90 -15.62
CA GLY A 165 -1.57 -23.75 -15.85
C GLY A 165 -2.60 -23.53 -14.73
N ASN A 166 -3.08 -24.61 -14.10
CA ASN A 166 -4.06 -24.57 -12.99
C ASN A 166 -3.43 -24.31 -11.62
N ARG A 167 -2.12 -24.01 -11.53
CA ARG A 167 -1.45 -23.74 -10.25
C ARG A 167 -1.47 -22.25 -9.97
N GLU A 168 -1.95 -21.90 -8.77
CA GLU A 168 -1.88 -20.53 -8.24
C GLU A 168 -0.43 -20.06 -8.11
N GLY A 169 -0.23 -18.75 -8.23
CA GLY A 169 1.07 -18.13 -8.00
C GLY A 169 1.48 -18.22 -6.53
N VAL A 170 2.77 -18.34 -6.29
CA VAL A 170 3.35 -18.38 -4.94
C VAL A 170 3.48 -16.97 -4.40
N LYS A 171 2.96 -16.73 -3.20
CA LYS A 171 3.12 -15.46 -2.48
C LYS A 171 4.58 -15.26 -2.06
N PHE A 172 5.09 -14.07 -2.29
CA PHE A 172 6.45 -13.69 -1.85
C PHE A 172 6.50 -12.21 -1.43
N THR A 173 7.49 -11.90 -0.62
CA THR A 173 7.93 -10.55 -0.31
C THR A 173 9.41 -10.44 -0.63
N TYR A 174 9.97 -9.25 -0.52
CA TYR A 174 11.41 -9.08 -0.65
C TYR A 174 11.93 -7.95 0.25
N GLU A 175 13.24 -7.97 0.43
CA GLU A 175 14.00 -6.91 1.09
C GLU A 175 15.14 -6.48 0.16
N VAL A 176 15.46 -5.20 0.16
CA VAL A 176 16.64 -4.67 -0.51
C VAL A 176 17.82 -4.70 0.47
N SER A 177 18.99 -5.10 0.01
CA SER A 177 20.21 -5.07 0.82
C SER A 177 20.44 -3.67 1.38
N LYS A 178 20.95 -3.60 2.61
CA LYS A 178 21.47 -2.34 3.15
C LYS A 178 22.87 -2.10 2.60
N HIS A 179 23.24 -0.84 2.44
CA HIS A 179 24.60 -0.50 2.04
C HIS A 179 25.57 -0.92 3.14
N THR A 180 26.37 -1.96 2.88
CA THR A 180 27.50 -2.33 3.71
C THR A 180 28.76 -1.83 3.00
N THR A 181 29.56 -1.04 3.70
CA THR A 181 30.89 -0.61 3.28
C THR A 181 31.83 -1.81 3.17
N GLY A 182 31.72 -2.61 2.12
CA GLY A 182 32.63 -3.70 1.84
C GLY A 182 31.96 -4.92 1.24
N GLY A 183 32.15 -5.18 -0.04
CA GLY A 183 31.99 -6.50 -0.64
C GLY A 183 30.76 -6.79 -1.49
N GLY A 184 29.88 -5.84 -1.75
CA GLY A 184 28.79 -6.00 -2.72
C GLY A 184 29.27 -5.87 -4.16
N ARG A 185 28.61 -6.55 -5.14
CA ARG A 185 28.88 -6.34 -6.57
C ARG A 185 28.80 -4.85 -6.90
N ARG A 186 29.87 -4.32 -7.49
CA ARG A 186 29.95 -2.92 -7.90
C ARG A 186 28.86 -2.65 -8.92
N TYR A 187 28.04 -1.66 -8.63
CA TYR A 187 27.04 -1.13 -9.55
C TYR A 187 27.56 0.21 -10.11
N GLU A 188 27.58 0.36 -11.42
CA GLU A 188 28.16 1.53 -12.08
C GLU A 188 27.19 2.73 -12.18
N GLY A 189 25.92 2.53 -11.80
CA GLY A 189 24.91 3.58 -11.84
C GLY A 189 24.79 4.38 -10.54
N GLU A 190 23.87 5.35 -10.52
CA GLU A 190 23.58 6.19 -9.36
C GLU A 190 23.07 5.35 -8.18
N VAL A 191 23.62 5.57 -7.01
CA VAL A 191 23.34 4.82 -5.77
C VAL A 191 22.24 5.54 -4.97
N VAL A 192 21.37 4.77 -4.34
CA VAL A 192 20.38 5.30 -3.38
C VAL A 192 20.96 5.17 -1.98
N GLU A 193 21.07 6.28 -1.26
CA GLU A 193 21.66 6.34 0.07
C GLU A 193 21.01 5.35 1.03
N GLY A 194 21.82 4.61 1.78
CA GLY A 194 21.37 3.63 2.78
C GLY A 194 20.93 2.28 2.20
N TYR A 195 20.91 2.11 0.86
CA TYR A 195 20.50 0.86 0.22
C TYR A 195 21.59 0.31 -0.70
N GLY A 196 21.68 -1.02 -0.72
CA GLY A 196 22.55 -1.74 -1.66
C GLY A 196 21.86 -2.03 -2.98
N ASN A 197 22.48 -2.92 -3.78
CA ASN A 197 22.08 -3.20 -5.16
C ASN A 197 21.57 -4.64 -5.35
N GLU A 198 21.00 -5.26 -4.31
CA GLU A 198 20.45 -6.62 -4.37
C GLU A 198 19.07 -6.68 -3.69
N ILE A 199 18.20 -7.50 -4.25
CA ILE A 199 16.89 -7.86 -3.72
C ILE A 199 16.98 -9.29 -3.20
N PHE A 200 16.55 -9.52 -1.96
CA PHE A 200 16.44 -10.85 -1.35
C PHE A 200 14.98 -11.27 -1.29
N ILE A 201 14.65 -12.34 -2.01
CA ILE A 201 13.27 -12.86 -2.09
C ILE A 201 12.98 -13.74 -0.87
N ARG A 202 11.79 -13.56 -0.27
CA ARG A 202 11.22 -14.41 0.79
C ARG A 202 9.89 -14.99 0.32
N ARG A 203 9.78 -16.30 0.25
CA ARG A 203 8.52 -16.98 -0.09
C ARG A 203 7.71 -17.26 1.18
N ALA A 204 6.39 -17.28 1.05
CA ALA A 204 5.53 -17.74 2.13
C ALA A 204 5.81 -19.22 2.42
N GLY A 205 6.03 -19.57 3.71
CA GLY A 205 6.30 -20.95 4.16
C GLY A 205 7.77 -21.34 4.23
N GLU A 206 8.71 -20.54 3.73
CA GLU A 206 10.15 -20.77 3.94
C GLU A 206 10.57 -20.17 5.30
N ALA A 207 10.64 -21.03 6.33
CA ALA A 207 11.26 -20.69 7.61
C ALA A 207 12.75 -20.99 7.50
N GLY A 208 13.60 -19.96 7.49
CA GLY A 208 15.05 -20.13 7.52
C GLY A 208 15.82 -19.10 6.67
N VAL A 209 17.05 -18.82 7.08
CA VAL A 209 17.92 -17.80 6.47
C VAL A 209 18.68 -18.37 5.27
N ASP A 210 18.76 -19.68 5.13
CA ASP A 210 19.56 -20.37 4.12
C ASP A 210 18.74 -20.61 2.85
N GLY A 211 19.20 -20.02 1.74
CA GLY A 211 18.58 -20.17 0.42
C GLY A 211 17.86 -18.98 -0.13
N LYS A 212 18.05 -17.78 0.42
CA LYS A 212 17.47 -16.55 -0.11
C LYS A 212 17.90 -16.33 -1.56
N LYS A 213 16.93 -16.38 -2.47
CA LYS A 213 17.20 -16.02 -3.85
C LYS A 213 17.47 -14.52 -3.92
N SER A 214 18.66 -14.15 -4.42
CA SER A 214 19.01 -12.77 -4.67
C SER A 214 18.82 -12.41 -6.15
N ILE A 215 18.46 -11.15 -6.40
CA ILE A 215 18.36 -10.55 -7.74
C ILE A 215 19.14 -9.26 -7.69
N SER A 216 20.14 -9.12 -8.54
CA SER A 216 20.97 -7.91 -8.60
C SER A 216 20.19 -6.77 -9.27
N ARG A 217 20.52 -5.54 -8.94
CA ARG A 217 19.98 -4.33 -9.58
C ARG A 217 20.25 -4.34 -11.08
N SER A 218 21.43 -4.76 -11.53
CA SER A 218 21.73 -4.90 -12.96
C SER A 218 20.76 -5.84 -13.68
N THR A 219 20.28 -6.89 -13.00
CA THR A 219 19.26 -7.80 -13.53
C THR A 219 17.88 -7.10 -13.63
N VAL A 220 17.56 -6.26 -12.66
CA VAL A 220 16.32 -5.43 -12.68
C VAL A 220 16.38 -4.41 -13.81
N ASP A 221 17.52 -3.77 -14.03
CA ASP A 221 17.75 -2.80 -15.12
C ASP A 221 17.67 -3.47 -16.49
N LEU A 222 18.21 -4.69 -16.64
CA LEU A 222 18.09 -5.47 -17.87
C LEU A 222 16.62 -5.82 -18.15
N ALA A 223 15.86 -6.19 -17.12
CA ALA A 223 14.43 -6.42 -17.24
C ALA A 223 13.68 -5.17 -17.70
N LEU A 224 14.03 -3.99 -17.15
CA LEU A 224 13.42 -2.72 -17.56
C LEU A 224 13.66 -2.44 -19.04
N ARG A 225 14.90 -2.53 -19.51
CA ARG A 225 15.22 -2.32 -20.91
C ARG A 225 14.40 -3.25 -21.82
N THR A 226 14.35 -4.55 -21.47
CA THR A 226 13.55 -5.52 -22.22
C THR A 226 12.06 -5.15 -22.23
N ALA A 227 11.52 -4.66 -21.09
CA ALA A 227 10.12 -4.29 -20.97
C ALA A 227 9.77 -3.00 -21.76
N LEU A 228 10.73 -2.10 -21.96
CA LEU A 228 10.54 -0.90 -22.77
C LEU A 228 10.69 -1.15 -24.27
N GLU A 229 11.46 -2.17 -24.66
CA GLU A 229 11.70 -2.50 -26.06
C GLU A 229 10.67 -3.45 -26.68
N LYS A 230 10.00 -4.26 -25.86
CA LYS A 230 9.14 -5.35 -26.33
C LYS A 230 7.85 -5.44 -25.54
N GLU A 231 6.80 -5.94 -26.19
CA GLU A 231 5.56 -6.34 -25.50
C GLU A 231 5.82 -7.57 -24.63
N ILE A 232 5.58 -7.45 -23.33
CA ILE A 232 5.83 -8.50 -22.35
C ILE A 232 4.51 -9.21 -21.99
N LYS A 233 4.26 -10.37 -22.59
CA LYS A 233 3.04 -11.19 -22.36
C LYS A 233 3.16 -12.14 -21.15
N GLY A 234 4.30 -12.19 -20.47
CA GLY A 234 4.51 -13.05 -19.33
C GLY A 234 5.95 -13.08 -18.82
N PRO A 235 6.21 -13.78 -17.71
CA PRO A 235 7.52 -13.76 -17.03
C PRO A 235 8.70 -14.19 -17.91
N LYS A 236 8.49 -15.12 -18.83
CA LYS A 236 9.55 -15.62 -19.74
C LYS A 236 9.97 -14.58 -20.76
N ALA A 237 9.05 -13.68 -21.16
CA ALA A 237 9.33 -12.65 -22.16
C ALA A 237 10.33 -11.59 -21.66
N LEU A 238 10.53 -11.46 -20.34
CA LEU A 238 11.58 -10.63 -19.76
C LEU A 238 13.01 -11.12 -20.07
N GLY A 239 13.17 -12.36 -20.56
CA GLY A 239 14.48 -12.89 -20.94
C GLY A 239 15.45 -13.13 -19.78
N ILE A 240 14.96 -13.14 -18.52
CA ILE A 240 15.79 -13.26 -17.32
C ILE A 240 15.54 -14.59 -16.63
N PRO A 241 16.39 -15.59 -16.84
CA PRO A 241 16.23 -16.91 -16.24
C PRO A 241 16.17 -16.82 -14.72
N GLY A 242 15.17 -17.45 -14.14
CA GLY A 242 15.03 -17.58 -12.69
C GLY A 242 14.58 -16.31 -11.95
N ALA A 243 14.72 -15.10 -12.48
CA ALA A 243 14.25 -13.86 -11.87
C ALA A 243 12.92 -13.37 -12.46
N GLY A 244 12.61 -13.72 -13.69
CA GLY A 244 11.43 -13.23 -14.41
C GLY A 244 10.11 -13.52 -13.70
N SER A 245 9.97 -14.64 -12.99
CA SER A 245 8.77 -14.98 -12.23
C SER A 245 8.50 -14.04 -11.05
N TYR A 246 9.52 -13.36 -10.53
CA TYR A 246 9.41 -12.35 -9.46
C TYR A 246 9.32 -10.94 -10.02
N LEU A 247 10.14 -10.62 -11.04
CA LEU A 247 10.18 -9.27 -11.61
C LEU A 247 8.91 -8.95 -12.40
N TYR A 248 8.31 -9.92 -13.07
CA TYR A 248 7.10 -9.71 -13.87
C TYR A 248 5.93 -9.13 -13.03
N PRO A 249 5.48 -9.75 -11.91
CA PRO A 249 4.41 -9.19 -11.10
C PRO A 249 4.79 -7.86 -10.45
N MET A 250 6.07 -7.63 -10.13
CA MET A 250 6.54 -6.34 -9.67
C MET A 250 6.36 -5.26 -10.74
N PHE A 251 6.77 -5.54 -11.98
CA PHE A 251 6.67 -4.60 -13.10
C PHE A 251 5.22 -4.32 -13.52
N VAL A 252 4.36 -5.32 -13.44
CA VAL A 252 2.91 -5.12 -13.62
C VAL A 252 2.37 -4.18 -12.53
N ARG A 253 2.73 -4.40 -11.27
CA ARG A 253 2.31 -3.55 -10.15
C ARG A 253 2.87 -2.13 -10.24
N PHE A 254 4.06 -1.96 -10.79
CA PHE A 254 4.69 -0.65 -11.02
C PHE A 254 4.15 0.06 -12.28
N GLY A 255 3.31 -0.61 -13.06
CA GLY A 255 2.78 -0.07 -14.31
C GLY A 255 3.81 0.03 -15.45
N VAL A 256 4.96 -0.64 -15.33
CA VAL A 256 5.97 -0.76 -16.41
C VAL A 256 5.50 -1.72 -17.50
N ILE A 257 4.76 -2.73 -17.10
CA ILE A 257 4.16 -3.72 -18.00
C ILE A 257 2.65 -3.66 -17.89
N THR A 258 1.96 -3.46 -19.00
CA THR A 258 0.50 -3.56 -19.04
C THR A 258 0.11 -5.03 -18.98
N SER A 259 -0.63 -5.43 -17.94
CA SER A 259 -1.18 -6.77 -17.88
C SER A 259 -2.29 -6.90 -18.93
N SER A 260 -2.09 -7.73 -19.93
CA SER A 260 -3.21 -8.22 -20.74
C SER A 260 -4.00 -9.20 -19.88
N VAL A 261 -4.87 -8.66 -19.00
CA VAL A 261 -5.86 -9.47 -18.28
C VAL A 261 -6.83 -10.02 -19.34
N LYS A 262 -6.84 -11.34 -19.51
CA LYS A 262 -7.95 -12.05 -20.14
C LYS A 262 -8.98 -12.37 -19.11
#